data_c4aef8d670001cbb99dfd99837939b46
#
_entry.id   c4aef8d670001cbb99dfd99837939b46
#
_cell.length_a   1.000
_cell.length_b   1.000
_cell.length_c   1.000
_cell.angle_alpha   90.00
_cell.angle_beta   90.00
_cell.angle_gamma   90.00
#
_symmetry.space_group_name_H-M   'P 1'
#
loop_
_entity.id
_entity.type
_entity.pdbx_description
1 polymer ?
#
loop_
_entity_poly.entity_id
_entity_poly.type
_entity_poly.pdbx_seq_one_letter_code
_entity_poly.pdbx_strand_id
1 'polypeptide(L)'
;MVGTKAYAELFRVVRNNYCQLILAGDEKQLASIERGGMFEMLSNNFGSHVLIDIRRQSENWSREAATKFAESNILSGITLLRQNKCVKFDNTLQDSINKLIYDWSLSKFKLHEKLVITVRNKDVDILNSSIRSLLKANGTLQGTEYRRSIAERKESYMAGDRIVFQKSDKDLQIQNSEFATLTSVNKNEFVAKTDAGKEVSFDPSKIQFKHGYASTVYKAQGASIKDVYVLHNGVSNISSSYVAMTRHIESLQLYCNKKATVSINSLINQLSRPNDKSASITLKTAHDLEKERTKTTVFSKVFSKVENWFKSIINDINDRSHVNEEYYHFTAKPEEEAKVEKVQQENSIKQCSTKDISTPLFMQIKEQRQYDYDVTILSAEGKAISSFQKAGIDSRMVYSSNVNNLKYYQPFQGEKILIAANNYKQNKEYVSTINEAAKVLTSKGAITSIVVPSEGEDFNEMLKNKGATAVKELMIPEIMKLINTQNVKTESEQVVKTDIAQKIGLRR
;
A
#
# COMPACT_ATOMS: atom_id res chain seq x y z
N MET A 1 8.16 6.77 -14.22
CA MET A 1 7.59 5.40 -14.29
C MET A 1 8.01 4.76 -15.60
N VAL A 2 8.80 3.70 -15.54
CA VAL A 2 9.39 3.03 -16.72
C VAL A 2 8.62 1.74 -16.98
N GLY A 3 8.07 1.58 -18.18
CA GLY A 3 7.36 0.37 -18.59
C GLY A 3 8.30 -0.76 -19.03
N THR A 4 7.81 -1.97 -19.10
CA THR A 4 8.61 -3.17 -19.44
C THR A 4 9.35 -3.05 -20.78
N LYS A 5 8.72 -2.41 -21.78
CA LYS A 5 9.35 -2.18 -23.11
C LYS A 5 10.59 -1.28 -22.98
N ALA A 6 10.48 -0.20 -22.21
CA ALA A 6 11.59 0.74 -22.01
C ALA A 6 12.74 0.08 -21.23
N TYR A 7 12.45 -0.79 -20.26
CA TYR A 7 13.49 -1.61 -19.61
C TYR A 7 14.23 -2.51 -20.61
N ALA A 8 13.51 -3.17 -21.51
CA ALA A 8 14.14 -4.03 -22.52
C ALA A 8 15.07 -3.23 -23.46
N GLU A 9 14.67 -2.03 -23.84
CA GLU A 9 15.52 -1.13 -24.64
C GLU A 9 16.73 -0.65 -23.85
N LEU A 10 16.53 -0.24 -22.59
CA LEU A 10 17.60 0.18 -21.70
C LEU A 10 18.66 -0.93 -21.52
N PHE A 11 18.23 -2.16 -21.25
CA PHE A 11 19.16 -3.30 -21.13
C PHE A 11 19.94 -3.59 -22.42
N ARG A 12 19.32 -3.42 -23.59
CA ARG A 12 20.03 -3.53 -24.89
C ARG A 12 21.14 -2.47 -25.01
N VAL A 13 20.81 -1.22 -24.66
CA VAL A 13 21.79 -0.11 -24.69
C VAL A 13 22.95 -0.39 -23.74
N VAL A 14 22.67 -0.77 -22.49
CA VAL A 14 23.67 -1.10 -21.48
C VAL A 14 24.59 -2.22 -21.94
N ARG A 15 24.02 -3.30 -22.47
CA ARG A 15 24.75 -4.45 -23.00
C ARG A 15 25.66 -4.06 -24.18
N ASN A 16 25.13 -3.30 -25.14
CA ASN A 16 25.86 -2.95 -26.36
C ASN A 16 27.01 -1.96 -26.09
N ASN A 17 26.91 -1.16 -25.02
CA ASN A 17 27.90 -0.16 -24.68
C ASN A 17 28.77 -0.56 -23.45
N TYR A 18 28.59 -1.77 -22.91
CA TYR A 18 29.34 -2.27 -21.76
C TYR A 18 29.30 -1.33 -20.55
N CYS A 19 28.14 -0.76 -20.28
CA CYS A 19 27.93 0.19 -19.19
C CYS A 19 27.39 -0.51 -17.93
N GLN A 20 27.66 0.05 -16.76
CA GLN A 20 26.94 -0.29 -15.53
C GLN A 20 25.56 0.41 -15.54
N LEU A 21 24.56 -0.26 -14.98
CA LEU A 21 23.22 0.27 -14.82
C LEU A 21 22.87 0.37 -13.34
N ILE A 22 22.63 1.60 -12.89
CA ILE A 22 22.09 1.86 -11.55
C ILE A 22 20.61 2.22 -11.73
N LEU A 23 19.74 1.45 -11.09
CA LEU A 23 18.30 1.71 -11.05
C LEU A 23 17.94 2.33 -9.69
N ALA A 24 17.37 3.52 -9.72
CA ALA A 24 16.83 4.18 -8.53
C ALA A 24 15.32 4.34 -8.66
N GLY A 25 14.59 3.99 -7.61
CA GLY A 25 13.12 4.05 -7.61
C GLY A 25 12.53 3.69 -6.26
N ASP A 26 11.21 3.63 -6.23
CA ASP A 26 10.44 3.21 -5.06
C ASP A 26 9.35 2.25 -5.55
N GLU A 27 9.48 0.98 -5.22
CA GLU A 27 8.57 -0.09 -5.63
C GLU A 27 7.16 0.06 -5.04
N LYS A 28 7.04 0.78 -3.92
CA LYS A 28 5.78 1.02 -3.21
C LYS A 28 4.99 2.19 -3.79
N GLN A 29 5.63 3.04 -4.61
CA GLN A 29 4.93 4.09 -5.34
C GLN A 29 4.14 3.51 -6.52
N LEU A 30 3.45 4.39 -7.25
CA LEU A 30 2.64 3.99 -8.41
C LEU A 30 3.49 3.30 -9.47
N ALA A 31 3.08 2.12 -9.88
CA ALA A 31 3.68 1.42 -11.02
C ALA A 31 3.40 2.15 -12.34
N SER A 32 4.15 1.80 -13.39
CA SER A 32 3.91 2.33 -14.74
C SER A 32 2.47 2.07 -15.21
N ILE A 33 1.86 3.05 -15.90
CA ILE A 33 0.53 2.90 -16.51
C ILE A 33 0.54 1.83 -17.60
N GLU A 34 1.63 1.73 -18.35
CA GLU A 34 1.91 0.63 -19.24
C GLU A 34 2.18 -0.67 -18.46
N ARG A 35 2.60 -1.74 -19.13
CA ARG A 35 3.01 -2.97 -18.43
C ARG A 35 4.12 -2.62 -17.42
N GLY A 36 3.84 -2.81 -16.15
CA GLY A 36 4.68 -2.36 -15.03
C GLY A 36 5.15 -3.50 -14.14
N GLY A 37 5.72 -3.16 -12.97
CA GLY A 37 6.21 -4.13 -11.97
C GLY A 37 7.64 -4.60 -12.19
N MET A 38 8.33 -4.14 -13.25
CA MET A 38 9.71 -4.56 -13.53
C MET A 38 10.69 -4.10 -12.44
N PHE A 39 10.51 -2.89 -11.88
CA PHE A 39 11.41 -2.39 -10.83
C PHE A 39 11.32 -3.26 -9.57
N GLU A 40 10.10 -3.54 -9.12
CA GLU A 40 9.82 -4.43 -7.99
C GLU A 40 10.39 -5.84 -8.23
N MET A 41 10.17 -6.41 -9.44
CA MET A 41 10.71 -7.70 -9.80
C MET A 41 12.23 -7.72 -9.78
N LEU A 42 12.90 -6.68 -10.30
CA LEU A 42 14.36 -6.58 -10.31
C LEU A 42 14.91 -6.42 -8.89
N SER A 43 14.29 -5.57 -8.06
CA SER A 43 14.62 -5.39 -6.66
C SER A 43 14.54 -6.71 -5.89
N ASN A 44 13.47 -7.47 -6.08
CA ASN A 44 13.26 -8.75 -5.40
C ASN A 44 14.23 -9.86 -5.84
N ASN A 45 14.62 -9.88 -7.13
CA ASN A 45 15.48 -10.95 -7.66
C ASN A 45 16.99 -10.66 -7.49
N PHE A 46 17.40 -9.39 -7.56
CA PHE A 46 18.82 -9.00 -7.53
C PHE A 46 19.21 -8.27 -6.25
N GLY A 47 18.26 -8.01 -5.36
CA GLY A 47 18.46 -7.22 -4.15
C GLY A 47 18.45 -5.72 -4.42
N SER A 48 18.39 -4.94 -3.35
CA SER A 48 18.39 -3.48 -3.40
C SER A 48 18.89 -2.89 -2.09
N HIS A 49 19.44 -1.69 -2.16
CA HIS A 49 19.71 -0.87 -0.98
C HIS A 49 18.56 0.09 -0.76
N VAL A 50 17.94 0.06 0.43
CA VAL A 50 16.76 0.85 0.75
C VAL A 50 17.17 2.08 1.56
N LEU A 51 16.77 3.27 1.09
CA LEU A 51 16.87 4.51 1.86
C LEU A 51 15.60 4.66 2.71
N ILE A 52 15.75 4.52 4.03
CA ILE A 52 14.63 4.44 4.99
C ILE A 52 14.19 5.84 5.45
N ASP A 53 15.12 6.82 5.51
CA ASP A 53 14.86 8.13 6.09
C ASP A 53 13.92 8.98 5.25
N ILE A 54 12.74 9.25 5.76
CA ILE A 54 11.78 10.19 5.18
C ILE A 54 12.07 11.59 5.75
N ARG A 55 12.45 12.52 4.87
CA ARG A 55 12.84 13.90 5.26
C ARG A 55 11.90 15.00 4.77
N ARG A 56 10.88 14.65 3.97
CA ARG A 56 10.01 15.64 3.34
C ARG A 56 9.15 16.41 4.33
N GLN A 57 8.54 15.72 5.30
CA GLN A 57 7.64 16.34 6.26
C GLN A 57 8.39 17.12 7.32
N SER A 58 7.93 18.34 7.62
CA SER A 58 8.53 19.20 8.65
C SER A 58 8.29 18.66 10.07
N GLU A 59 7.08 18.18 10.35
CA GLU A 59 6.67 17.71 11.67
C GLU A 59 7.03 16.24 11.90
N ASN A 60 7.49 15.89 13.12
CA ASN A 60 7.92 14.53 13.47
C ASN A 60 6.80 13.51 13.33
N TRP A 61 5.60 13.81 13.89
CA TRP A 61 4.44 12.91 13.78
C TRP A 61 4.04 12.66 12.32
N SER A 62 4.22 13.66 11.49
CA SER A 62 3.88 13.60 10.07
C SER A 62 4.89 12.75 9.29
N ARG A 63 6.19 12.82 9.65
CA ARG A 63 7.22 11.89 9.14
C ARG A 63 6.92 10.46 9.56
N GLU A 64 6.55 10.26 10.84
CA GLU A 64 6.15 8.94 11.32
C GLU A 64 4.96 8.39 10.55
N ALA A 65 3.91 9.19 10.34
CA ALA A 65 2.77 8.79 9.52
C ALA A 65 3.20 8.42 8.09
N ALA A 66 4.05 9.23 7.45
CA ALA A 66 4.58 8.94 6.12
C ALA A 66 5.40 7.64 6.10
N THR A 67 6.19 7.36 7.13
CA THR A 67 6.91 6.09 7.31
C THR A 67 5.94 4.92 7.41
N LYS A 68 4.84 5.06 8.17
CA LYS A 68 3.82 4.00 8.27
C LYS A 68 3.16 3.71 6.91
N PHE A 69 2.87 4.73 6.10
CA PHE A 69 2.40 4.53 4.73
C PHE A 69 3.47 3.85 3.84
N ALA A 70 4.74 4.22 3.96
CA ALA A 70 5.85 3.58 3.25
C ALA A 70 6.04 2.11 3.67
N GLU A 71 5.78 1.76 4.93
CA GLU A 71 5.77 0.39 5.44
C GLU A 71 4.52 -0.40 5.06
N SER A 72 3.60 0.21 4.30
CA SER A 72 2.27 -0.37 3.98
C SER A 72 1.39 -0.60 5.23
N ASN A 73 1.72 0.00 6.36
CA ASN A 73 0.95 -0.02 7.59
C ASN A 73 -0.08 1.12 7.61
N ILE A 74 -1.12 0.95 6.79
CA ILE A 74 -2.16 1.97 6.58
C ILE A 74 -2.90 2.27 7.87
N LEU A 75 -3.18 1.26 8.71
CA LEU A 75 -3.85 1.44 9.99
C LEU A 75 -3.12 2.43 10.89
N SER A 76 -1.82 2.23 11.11
CA SER A 76 -1.02 3.12 11.95
C SER A 76 -0.89 4.52 11.34
N GLY A 77 -0.70 4.61 10.01
CA GLY A 77 -0.66 5.89 9.30
C GLY A 77 -1.95 6.70 9.47
N ILE A 78 -3.12 6.08 9.25
CA ILE A 78 -4.43 6.73 9.42
C ILE A 78 -4.70 7.07 10.89
N THR A 79 -4.26 6.24 11.83
CA THR A 79 -4.39 6.53 13.27
C THR A 79 -3.66 7.80 13.65
N LEU A 80 -2.41 7.97 13.20
CA LEU A 80 -1.62 9.19 13.40
C LEU A 80 -2.28 10.42 12.76
N LEU A 81 -2.78 10.32 11.51
CA LEU A 81 -3.50 11.40 10.86
C LEU A 81 -4.78 11.78 11.64
N ARG A 82 -5.51 10.80 12.17
CA ARG A 82 -6.72 11.04 12.96
C ARG A 82 -6.42 11.72 14.30
N GLN A 83 -5.39 11.28 15.01
CA GLN A 83 -4.94 11.90 16.26
C GLN A 83 -4.61 13.39 16.07
N ASN A 84 -4.04 13.73 14.90
CA ASN A 84 -3.72 15.10 14.53
C ASN A 84 -4.86 15.82 13.77
N LYS A 85 -6.10 15.32 13.85
CA LYS A 85 -7.32 15.93 13.27
C LYS A 85 -7.26 16.17 11.75
N CYS A 86 -6.43 15.39 11.04
CA CYS A 86 -6.25 15.50 9.59
C CYS A 86 -7.29 14.71 8.78
N VAL A 87 -8.13 13.90 9.40
CA VAL A 87 -9.15 13.07 8.71
C VAL A 87 -10.54 13.60 8.98
N LYS A 88 -11.27 13.95 7.92
CA LYS A 88 -12.61 14.54 7.97
C LYS A 88 -13.61 13.66 7.22
N PHE A 89 -14.79 13.48 7.82
CA PHE A 89 -15.88 12.70 7.24
C PHE A 89 -17.14 13.56 7.12
N ASP A 90 -17.64 13.69 5.90
CA ASP A 90 -18.87 14.38 5.60
C ASP A 90 -19.94 13.41 5.08
N ASN A 91 -21.20 13.83 5.06
CA ASN A 91 -22.30 12.91 4.71
C ASN A 91 -22.32 12.57 3.21
N THR A 92 -22.05 13.55 2.34
CA THR A 92 -22.05 13.36 0.88
C THR A 92 -20.72 13.79 0.27
N LEU A 93 -20.48 13.37 -0.98
CA LEU A 93 -19.32 13.81 -1.74
C LEU A 93 -19.31 15.34 -1.93
N GLN A 94 -20.49 15.94 -2.16
CA GLN A 94 -20.59 17.39 -2.32
C GLN A 94 -20.23 18.14 -1.03
N ASP A 95 -20.63 17.63 0.13
CA ASP A 95 -20.28 18.19 1.42
C ASP A 95 -18.76 18.13 1.65
N SER A 96 -18.13 16.97 1.31
CA SER A 96 -16.66 16.84 1.39
C SER A 96 -15.93 17.79 0.46
N ILE A 97 -16.42 17.98 -0.76
CA ILE A 97 -15.87 18.96 -1.72
C ILE A 97 -16.02 20.37 -1.18
N ASN A 98 -17.20 20.75 -0.72
CA ASN A 98 -17.47 22.09 -0.19
C ASN A 98 -16.58 22.39 1.04
N LYS A 99 -16.48 21.43 1.96
CA LYS A 99 -15.62 21.53 3.14
C LYS A 99 -14.14 21.65 2.78
N LEU A 100 -13.67 20.82 1.84
CA LEU A 100 -12.31 20.89 1.32
C LEU A 100 -12.00 22.25 0.73
N ILE A 101 -12.87 22.78 -0.14
CA ILE A 101 -12.69 24.07 -0.80
C ILE A 101 -12.71 25.20 0.23
N TYR A 102 -13.60 25.13 1.22
CA TYR A 102 -13.64 26.09 2.31
C TYR A 102 -12.31 26.10 3.09
N ASP A 103 -11.84 24.94 3.56
CA ASP A 103 -10.59 24.83 4.30
C ASP A 103 -9.37 25.24 3.44
N TRP A 104 -9.38 24.87 2.15
CA TRP A 104 -8.37 25.28 1.17
C TRP A 104 -8.34 26.81 1.01
N SER A 105 -9.48 27.48 1.04
CA SER A 105 -9.58 28.94 0.90
C SER A 105 -9.02 29.69 2.11
N LEU A 106 -9.11 29.10 3.30
CA LEU A 106 -8.59 29.66 4.55
C LEU A 106 -7.09 29.42 4.76
N SER A 107 -6.47 28.61 3.89
CA SER A 107 -5.06 28.28 4.01
C SER A 107 -4.16 29.52 3.84
N LYS A 108 -3.18 29.66 4.75
CA LYS A 108 -2.16 30.73 4.73
C LYS A 108 -1.17 30.62 3.58
N PHE A 109 -1.09 29.46 2.92
CA PHE A 109 -0.11 29.18 1.88
C PHE A 109 -0.51 29.81 0.55
N LYS A 110 0.49 30.16 -0.25
CA LYS A 110 0.30 30.72 -1.59
C LYS A 110 -0.31 29.68 -2.53
N LEU A 111 -0.88 30.13 -3.62
CA LEU A 111 -1.59 29.29 -4.58
C LEU A 111 -0.72 28.14 -5.15
N HIS A 112 0.55 28.40 -5.44
CA HIS A 112 1.51 27.39 -5.93
C HIS A 112 2.05 26.47 -4.85
N GLU A 113 1.80 26.77 -3.58
CA GLU A 113 2.20 25.94 -2.43
C GLU A 113 1.08 24.98 -1.99
N LYS A 114 -0.09 25.02 -2.64
CA LYS A 114 -1.28 24.21 -2.35
C LYS A 114 -1.62 23.28 -3.50
N LEU A 115 -2.04 22.05 -3.18
CA LEU A 115 -2.54 21.11 -4.19
C LEU A 115 -3.64 20.23 -3.60
N VAL A 116 -4.72 20.06 -4.38
CA VAL A 116 -5.73 19.04 -4.10
C VAL A 116 -5.38 17.77 -4.88
N ILE A 117 -5.38 16.62 -4.20
CA ILE A 117 -5.05 15.32 -4.81
C ILE A 117 -6.26 14.41 -4.71
N THR A 118 -6.63 13.75 -5.81
CA THR A 118 -7.64 12.70 -5.86
C THR A 118 -7.27 11.63 -6.88
N VAL A 119 -8.02 10.52 -6.92
CA VAL A 119 -7.72 9.41 -7.85
C VAL A 119 -8.42 9.58 -9.20
N ARG A 120 -9.68 10.06 -9.20
CA ARG A 120 -10.53 10.11 -10.39
C ARG A 120 -10.40 11.44 -11.15
N ASN A 121 -10.24 11.38 -12.47
CA ASN A 121 -10.22 12.58 -13.33
C ASN A 121 -11.51 13.41 -13.20
N LYS A 122 -12.68 12.77 -13.06
CA LYS A 122 -13.95 13.46 -12.85
C LYS A 122 -13.95 14.34 -11.59
N ASP A 123 -13.38 13.84 -10.50
CA ASP A 123 -13.27 14.59 -9.24
C ASP A 123 -12.27 15.74 -9.40
N VAL A 124 -11.17 15.54 -10.16
CA VAL A 124 -10.21 16.61 -10.52
C VAL A 124 -10.88 17.73 -11.28
N ASP A 125 -11.70 17.42 -12.30
CA ASP A 125 -12.40 18.41 -13.12
C ASP A 125 -13.37 19.24 -12.26
N ILE A 126 -14.13 18.61 -11.36
CA ILE A 126 -15.05 19.28 -10.42
C ILE A 126 -14.27 20.21 -9.47
N LEU A 127 -13.19 19.72 -8.85
CA LEU A 127 -12.38 20.47 -7.91
C LEU A 127 -11.72 21.69 -8.58
N ASN A 128 -11.13 21.51 -9.77
CA ASN A 128 -10.54 22.61 -10.53
C ASN A 128 -11.57 23.70 -10.87
N SER A 129 -12.76 23.30 -11.35
CA SER A 129 -13.83 24.23 -11.68
C SER A 129 -14.33 24.98 -10.44
N SER A 130 -14.53 24.28 -9.33
CA SER A 130 -15.04 24.88 -8.09
C SER A 130 -14.02 25.83 -7.45
N ILE A 131 -12.75 25.44 -7.36
CA ILE A 131 -11.68 26.31 -6.83
C ILE A 131 -11.51 27.56 -7.71
N ARG A 132 -11.49 27.37 -9.03
CA ARG A 132 -11.40 28.50 -9.96
C ARG A 132 -12.58 29.47 -9.82
N SER A 133 -13.80 28.95 -9.69
CA SER A 133 -15.00 29.77 -9.46
C SER A 133 -14.88 30.58 -8.16
N LEU A 134 -14.40 29.96 -7.08
CA LEU A 134 -14.13 30.65 -5.82
C LEU A 134 -13.09 31.79 -5.99
N LEU A 135 -11.96 31.50 -6.68
CA LEU A 135 -10.91 32.50 -6.91
C LEU A 135 -11.38 33.69 -7.78
N LYS A 136 -12.32 33.46 -8.70
CA LYS A 136 -13.00 34.52 -9.44
C LYS A 136 -13.95 35.31 -8.54
N ALA A 137 -14.76 34.65 -7.73
CA ALA A 137 -15.74 35.28 -6.85
C ALA A 137 -15.08 36.17 -5.78
N ASN A 138 -13.94 35.75 -5.23
CA ASN A 138 -13.20 36.53 -4.24
C ASN A 138 -12.21 37.57 -4.85
N GLY A 139 -12.17 37.70 -6.16
CA GLY A 139 -11.34 38.69 -6.83
C GLY A 139 -9.85 38.35 -6.92
N THR A 140 -9.44 37.13 -6.56
CA THR A 140 -8.03 36.71 -6.71
C THR A 140 -7.65 36.53 -8.19
N LEU A 141 -8.59 36.05 -9.00
CA LEU A 141 -8.47 35.96 -10.45
C LEU A 141 -9.25 37.13 -11.07
N GLN A 142 -8.54 38.09 -11.68
CA GLN A 142 -9.11 39.27 -12.34
C GLN A 142 -8.47 39.47 -13.72
N GLY A 143 -9.20 40.10 -14.63
CA GLY A 143 -8.71 40.46 -15.95
C GLY A 143 -9.42 39.74 -17.09
N THR A 144 -8.80 39.74 -18.26
CA THR A 144 -9.38 39.19 -19.48
C THR A 144 -9.33 37.68 -19.47
N GLU A 145 -10.48 37.06 -19.71
CA GLU A 145 -10.61 35.59 -19.82
C GLU A 145 -10.45 35.15 -21.28
N TYR A 146 -9.55 34.24 -21.52
CA TYR A 146 -9.36 33.63 -22.83
C TYR A 146 -9.97 32.26 -22.89
N ARG A 147 -10.89 32.05 -23.85
CA ARG A 147 -11.54 30.75 -24.08
C ARG A 147 -10.77 29.93 -25.11
N ARG A 148 -10.39 28.73 -24.70
CA ARG A 148 -9.73 27.75 -25.52
C ARG A 148 -10.66 26.58 -25.80
N SER A 149 -10.73 26.16 -27.08
CA SER A 149 -11.43 24.96 -27.50
C SER A 149 -10.41 23.87 -27.82
N ILE A 150 -10.38 22.78 -27.05
CA ILE A 150 -9.54 21.61 -27.34
C ILE A 150 -10.46 20.41 -27.49
N ALA A 151 -10.49 19.84 -28.69
CA ALA A 151 -11.48 18.85 -29.07
C ALA A 151 -12.90 19.40 -28.76
N GLU A 152 -13.70 18.68 -27.98
CA GLU A 152 -15.07 19.10 -27.63
C GLU A 152 -15.16 19.91 -26.31
N ARG A 153 -14.03 20.14 -25.62
CA ARG A 153 -14.02 20.84 -24.33
C ARG A 153 -13.64 22.31 -24.50
N LYS A 154 -14.49 23.17 -23.96
CA LYS A 154 -14.23 24.60 -23.86
C LYS A 154 -13.68 24.89 -22.47
N GLU A 155 -12.43 25.28 -22.37
CA GLU A 155 -11.78 25.69 -21.14
C GLU A 155 -11.41 27.18 -21.21
N SER A 156 -11.54 27.87 -20.12
CA SER A 156 -11.24 29.31 -20.04
C SER A 156 -10.06 29.54 -19.09
N TYR A 157 -9.15 30.43 -19.48
CA TYR A 157 -7.94 30.77 -18.73
C TYR A 157 -7.78 32.28 -18.59
N MET A 158 -7.13 32.71 -17.49
CA MET A 158 -6.74 34.08 -17.26
C MET A 158 -5.40 34.13 -16.50
N ALA A 159 -4.78 35.29 -16.45
CA ALA A 159 -3.59 35.50 -15.63
C ALA A 159 -3.89 35.18 -14.16
N GLY A 160 -2.97 34.50 -13.50
CA GLY A 160 -3.14 33.95 -12.15
C GLY A 160 -3.64 32.49 -12.10
N ASP A 161 -4.20 31.95 -13.20
CA ASP A 161 -4.64 30.55 -13.19
C ASP A 161 -3.46 29.59 -12.99
N ARG A 162 -3.67 28.56 -12.16
CA ARG A 162 -2.76 27.41 -12.03
C ARG A 162 -3.01 26.43 -13.16
N ILE A 163 -1.93 26.00 -13.78
CA ILE A 163 -1.97 24.98 -14.84
C ILE A 163 -1.02 23.83 -14.52
N VAL A 164 -1.26 22.70 -15.19
CA VAL A 164 -0.36 21.55 -15.21
C VAL A 164 -0.19 21.09 -16.66
N PHE A 165 1.06 20.99 -17.11
CA PHE A 165 1.38 20.50 -18.44
C PHE A 165 1.06 19.01 -18.55
N GLN A 166 0.50 18.60 -19.70
CA GLN A 166 0.04 17.23 -19.95
C GLN A 166 1.02 16.41 -20.76
N LYS A 167 2.03 17.04 -21.34
CA LYS A 167 3.04 16.43 -22.20
C LYS A 167 4.35 17.19 -22.06
N SER A 168 5.47 16.47 -22.12
CA SER A 168 6.80 17.09 -22.17
C SER A 168 7.05 17.72 -23.53
N ASP A 169 7.72 18.86 -23.53
CA ASP A 169 8.20 19.55 -24.72
C ASP A 169 9.68 19.90 -24.51
N LYS A 170 10.55 19.46 -25.45
CA LYS A 170 11.99 19.64 -25.34
C LYS A 170 12.43 21.08 -25.65
N ASP A 171 11.78 21.72 -26.61
CA ASP A 171 12.12 23.06 -27.06
C ASP A 171 11.79 24.09 -25.97
N LEU A 172 10.65 23.91 -25.31
CA LEU A 172 10.24 24.71 -24.16
C LEU A 172 10.87 24.21 -22.85
N GLN A 173 11.53 23.05 -22.86
CA GLN A 173 12.11 22.38 -21.69
C GLN A 173 11.10 22.24 -20.53
N ILE A 174 9.87 21.89 -20.85
CA ILE A 174 8.81 21.56 -19.90
C ILE A 174 8.64 20.05 -19.79
N GLN A 175 8.23 19.60 -18.62
CA GLN A 175 7.99 18.18 -18.37
C GLN A 175 6.49 17.88 -18.25
N ASN A 176 6.12 16.64 -18.56
CA ASN A 176 4.78 16.16 -18.26
C ASN A 176 4.54 16.21 -16.74
N SER A 177 3.35 16.70 -16.35
CA SER A 177 2.95 16.89 -14.94
C SER A 177 3.69 18.04 -14.23
N GLU A 178 4.41 18.90 -14.93
CA GLU A 178 4.99 20.12 -14.36
C GLU A 178 3.90 21.17 -14.12
N PHE A 179 3.91 21.77 -12.93
CA PHE A 179 2.95 22.79 -12.53
C PHE A 179 3.50 24.20 -12.79
N ALA A 180 2.61 25.10 -13.19
CA ALA A 180 2.93 26.50 -13.44
C ALA A 180 1.76 27.43 -13.11
N THR A 181 2.03 28.72 -13.00
CA THR A 181 1.03 29.78 -12.88
C THR A 181 1.10 30.67 -14.13
N LEU A 182 -0.03 30.91 -14.76
CA LEU A 182 -0.11 31.84 -15.89
C LEU A 182 0.16 33.28 -15.43
N THR A 183 1.14 33.93 -16.02
CA THR A 183 1.47 35.35 -15.77
C THR A 183 0.84 36.26 -16.79
N SER A 184 0.67 35.79 -18.03
CA SER A 184 0.00 36.50 -19.12
C SER A 184 -0.80 35.55 -19.99
N VAL A 185 -1.93 36.02 -20.51
CA VAL A 185 -2.86 35.25 -21.34
C VAL A 185 -3.34 36.09 -22.51
N ASN A 186 -2.93 35.76 -23.70
CA ASN A 186 -3.33 36.42 -24.95
C ASN A 186 -3.82 35.38 -25.98
N LYS A 187 -4.42 35.84 -27.06
CA LYS A 187 -4.99 34.96 -28.08
C LYS A 187 -3.97 33.96 -28.65
N ASN A 188 -2.75 34.40 -28.88
CA ASN A 188 -1.71 33.63 -29.57
C ASN A 188 -0.59 33.16 -28.66
N GLU A 189 -0.51 33.68 -27.44
CA GLU A 189 0.61 33.46 -26.54
C GLU A 189 0.15 33.41 -25.07
N PHE A 190 0.53 32.41 -24.35
CA PHE A 190 0.44 32.31 -22.89
C PHE A 190 1.85 32.33 -22.31
N VAL A 191 2.01 33.09 -21.24
CA VAL A 191 3.24 33.08 -20.45
C VAL A 191 2.94 32.46 -19.10
N ALA A 192 3.73 31.45 -18.71
CA ALA A 192 3.59 30.75 -17.44
C ALA A 192 4.91 30.73 -16.68
N LYS A 193 4.85 30.91 -15.37
CA LYS A 193 5.98 30.69 -14.47
C LYS A 193 5.84 29.33 -13.80
N THR A 194 6.80 28.42 -14.04
CA THR A 194 6.81 27.09 -13.41
C THR A 194 7.10 27.20 -11.92
N ASP A 195 6.79 26.15 -11.14
CA ASP A 195 7.08 26.12 -9.69
C ASP A 195 8.59 26.11 -9.40
N ALA A 196 9.40 25.67 -10.39
CA ALA A 196 10.86 25.80 -10.36
C ALA A 196 11.36 27.24 -10.62
N GLY A 197 10.45 28.18 -10.91
CA GLY A 197 10.78 29.60 -11.15
C GLY A 197 11.08 29.96 -12.59
N LYS A 198 11.06 28.99 -13.52
CA LYS A 198 11.30 29.21 -14.94
C LYS A 198 10.09 29.88 -15.60
N GLU A 199 10.31 30.88 -16.42
CA GLU A 199 9.28 31.50 -17.26
C GLU A 199 9.26 30.82 -18.64
N VAL A 200 8.06 30.48 -19.11
CA VAL A 200 7.84 29.78 -20.38
C VAL A 200 6.74 30.49 -21.17
N SER A 201 7.07 30.93 -22.37
CA SER A 201 6.11 31.44 -23.34
C SER A 201 5.74 30.37 -24.35
N PHE A 202 4.46 30.20 -24.65
CA PHE A 202 3.98 29.15 -25.54
C PHE A 202 2.66 29.50 -26.25
N ASP A 203 2.48 28.92 -27.42
CA ASP A 203 1.22 28.96 -28.15
C ASP A 203 0.19 28.04 -27.49
N PRO A 204 -0.92 28.56 -26.92
CA PRO A 204 -1.91 27.73 -26.23
C PRO A 204 -2.60 26.70 -27.15
N SER A 205 -2.53 26.83 -28.47
CA SER A 205 -3.11 25.86 -29.39
C SER A 205 -2.24 24.62 -29.60
N LYS A 206 -0.93 24.73 -29.37
CA LYS A 206 0.05 23.66 -29.61
C LYS A 206 0.39 22.88 -28.35
N ILE A 207 0.41 23.52 -27.19
CA ILE A 207 0.81 22.90 -25.93
C ILE A 207 -0.41 22.34 -25.20
N GLN A 208 -0.27 21.14 -24.64
CA GLN A 208 -1.32 20.47 -23.88
C GLN A 208 -1.16 20.78 -22.39
N PHE A 209 -2.13 21.45 -21.80
CA PHE A 209 -2.20 21.78 -20.36
C PHE A 209 -3.65 21.79 -19.88
N LYS A 210 -3.84 21.73 -18.56
CA LYS A 210 -5.14 21.85 -17.86
C LYS A 210 -5.00 22.71 -16.62
N HIS A 211 -6.13 23.06 -15.99
CA HIS A 211 -6.10 23.67 -14.66
C HIS A 211 -5.38 22.74 -13.66
N GLY A 212 -4.60 23.32 -12.77
CA GLY A 212 -3.67 22.64 -11.87
C GLY A 212 -3.91 22.94 -10.37
N TYR A 213 -5.13 23.35 -9.96
CA TYR A 213 -5.49 23.48 -8.54
C TYR A 213 -5.68 22.11 -7.88
N ALA A 214 -6.24 21.20 -8.65
CA ALA A 214 -6.38 19.79 -8.30
C ALA A 214 -5.72 18.91 -9.36
N SER A 215 -5.22 17.74 -8.94
CA SER A 215 -4.53 16.80 -9.82
C SER A 215 -4.81 15.36 -9.40
N THR A 216 -4.60 14.43 -10.32
CA THR A 216 -4.60 13.02 -9.95
C THR A 216 -3.34 12.66 -9.17
N VAL A 217 -3.47 11.63 -8.33
CA VAL A 217 -2.34 11.04 -7.60
C VAL A 217 -1.16 10.70 -8.53
N TYR A 218 -1.44 10.24 -9.77
CA TYR A 218 -0.41 9.93 -10.77
C TYR A 218 0.40 11.15 -11.20
N LYS A 219 -0.25 12.29 -11.39
CA LYS A 219 0.41 13.54 -11.77
C LYS A 219 1.07 14.26 -10.61
N ALA A 220 0.60 14.03 -9.40
CA ALA A 220 1.23 14.52 -8.18
C ALA A 220 2.47 13.71 -7.77
N GLN A 221 2.75 12.58 -8.43
CA GLN A 221 3.94 11.80 -8.12
C GLN A 221 5.22 12.61 -8.39
N GLY A 222 6.15 12.58 -7.45
CA GLY A 222 7.39 13.38 -7.51
C GLY A 222 7.26 14.78 -6.90
N ALA A 223 6.05 15.37 -6.83
CA ALA A 223 5.86 16.69 -6.25
C ALA A 223 6.12 16.72 -4.74
N SER A 224 6.58 17.87 -4.24
CA SER A 224 6.68 18.22 -2.82
C SER A 224 5.96 19.55 -2.61
N ILE A 225 4.84 19.52 -1.90
CA ILE A 225 3.87 20.61 -1.79
C ILE A 225 3.72 20.94 -0.30
N LYS A 226 3.69 22.23 0.06
CA LYS A 226 3.58 22.60 1.47
C LYS A 226 2.25 22.17 2.08
N ASP A 227 1.13 22.40 1.38
CA ASP A 227 -0.22 22.17 1.89
C ASP A 227 -1.05 21.30 0.94
N VAL A 228 -1.34 20.09 1.35
CA VAL A 228 -1.99 19.06 0.53
C VAL A 228 -3.36 18.71 1.08
N TYR A 229 -4.34 18.68 0.20
CA TYR A 229 -5.72 18.28 0.44
C TYR A 229 -6.02 17.01 -0.35
N VAL A 230 -6.39 15.94 0.31
CA VAL A 230 -6.72 14.68 -0.37
C VAL A 230 -8.21 14.45 -0.33
N LEU A 231 -8.85 14.33 -1.49
CA LEU A 231 -10.24 13.89 -1.60
C LEU A 231 -10.28 12.39 -1.88
N HIS A 232 -10.75 11.62 -0.90
CA HIS A 232 -10.98 10.19 -1.04
C HIS A 232 -12.46 9.90 -1.32
N ASN A 233 -12.74 9.32 -2.48
CA ASN A 233 -14.09 8.98 -2.95
C ASN A 233 -14.20 7.47 -3.23
N GLY A 234 -13.82 6.64 -2.22
CA GLY A 234 -13.99 5.18 -2.23
C GLY A 234 -13.06 4.40 -3.16
N VAL A 235 -12.24 5.08 -3.97
CA VAL A 235 -11.31 4.45 -4.91
C VAL A 235 -9.88 4.80 -4.55
N SER A 236 -9.14 3.80 -4.10
CA SER A 236 -7.71 3.89 -3.82
C SER A 236 -7.12 2.49 -3.75
N ASN A 237 -5.79 2.42 -3.82
CA ASN A 237 -4.99 1.24 -3.51
C ASN A 237 -3.77 1.66 -2.68
N ILE A 238 -2.98 0.71 -2.22
CA ILE A 238 -1.86 0.95 -1.30
C ILE A 238 -0.84 1.95 -1.87
N SER A 239 -0.47 1.84 -3.15
CA SER A 239 0.48 2.75 -3.78
C SER A 239 -0.09 4.15 -4.00
N SER A 240 -1.36 4.27 -4.41
CA SER A 240 -2.00 5.58 -4.56
C SER A 240 -2.18 6.26 -3.21
N SER A 241 -2.46 5.49 -2.16
CA SER A 241 -2.57 5.98 -0.78
C SER A 241 -1.22 6.49 -0.28
N TYR A 242 -0.16 5.70 -0.45
CA TYR A 242 1.20 6.11 -0.10
C TYR A 242 1.59 7.41 -0.80
N VAL A 243 1.41 7.49 -2.13
CA VAL A 243 1.76 8.70 -2.87
C VAL A 243 0.93 9.89 -2.40
N ALA A 244 -0.39 9.77 -2.27
CA ALA A 244 -1.25 10.90 -1.87
C ALA A 244 -0.92 11.42 -0.47
N MET A 245 -0.70 10.51 0.51
CA MET A 245 -0.49 10.87 1.91
C MET A 245 0.93 11.36 2.21
N THR A 246 1.87 11.26 1.26
CA THR A 246 3.29 11.63 1.49
C THR A 246 3.77 12.80 0.65
N ARG A 247 2.88 13.52 -0.08
CA ARG A 247 3.29 14.67 -0.91
C ARG A 247 3.49 15.97 -0.14
N HIS A 248 2.88 16.10 1.02
CA HIS A 248 2.94 17.31 1.83
C HIS A 248 4.31 17.52 2.50
N ILE A 249 4.63 18.78 2.76
CA ILE A 249 5.77 19.20 3.57
C ILE A 249 5.28 19.63 4.96
N GLU A 250 4.28 20.50 5.04
CA GLU A 250 3.81 21.11 6.28
C GLU A 250 2.43 20.63 6.69
N SER A 251 1.46 20.56 5.76
CA SER A 251 0.06 20.26 6.09
C SER A 251 -0.54 19.21 5.16
N LEU A 252 -1.30 18.30 5.74
CA LEU A 252 -2.12 17.31 5.04
C LEU A 252 -3.52 17.28 5.64
N GLN A 253 -4.55 17.31 4.79
CA GLN A 253 -5.94 17.12 5.18
C GLN A 253 -6.60 16.06 4.27
N LEU A 254 -7.24 15.07 4.86
CA LEU A 254 -7.93 13.99 4.15
C LEU A 254 -9.45 14.13 4.32
N TYR A 255 -10.17 14.21 3.21
CA TYR A 255 -11.62 14.36 3.15
C TYR A 255 -12.26 13.09 2.59
N CYS A 256 -13.21 12.55 3.33
CA CYS A 256 -13.95 11.34 2.99
C CYS A 256 -15.45 11.60 3.05
N ASN A 257 -16.23 10.97 2.17
CA ASN A 257 -17.68 11.01 2.26
C ASN A 257 -18.24 9.66 2.73
N LYS A 258 -19.24 9.69 3.63
CA LYS A 258 -19.83 8.49 4.22
C LYS A 258 -20.60 7.61 3.23
N LYS A 259 -21.03 8.14 2.07
CA LYS A 259 -21.66 7.33 1.02
C LYS A 259 -20.70 6.38 0.35
N ALA A 260 -19.43 6.77 0.16
CA ALA A 260 -18.40 5.93 -0.45
C ALA A 260 -17.52 5.23 0.60
N THR A 261 -17.40 5.81 1.81
CA THR A 261 -16.49 5.37 2.87
C THR A 261 -17.21 5.51 4.20
N VAL A 262 -17.94 4.47 4.59
CA VAL A 262 -18.90 4.48 5.70
C VAL A 262 -18.24 4.77 7.05
N SER A 263 -17.03 4.30 7.25
CA SER A 263 -16.31 4.36 8.53
C SER A 263 -14.80 4.46 8.34
N ILE A 264 -14.08 4.68 9.45
CA ILE A 264 -12.61 4.68 9.44
C ILE A 264 -12.04 3.31 9.02
N ASN A 265 -12.69 2.22 9.40
CA ASN A 265 -12.28 0.87 8.99
C ASN A 265 -12.49 0.66 7.49
N SER A 266 -13.60 1.15 6.95
CA SER A 266 -13.84 1.16 5.51
C SER A 266 -12.78 1.98 4.76
N LEU A 267 -12.35 3.12 5.32
CA LEU A 267 -11.25 3.92 4.78
C LEU A 267 -9.95 3.11 4.75
N ILE A 268 -9.55 2.52 5.88
CA ILE A 268 -8.33 1.73 5.98
C ILE A 268 -8.36 0.59 4.95
N ASN A 269 -9.46 -0.14 4.85
CA ASN A 269 -9.62 -1.22 3.87
C ASN A 269 -9.50 -0.74 2.42
N GLN A 270 -10.08 0.42 2.10
CA GLN A 270 -10.00 1.00 0.75
C GLN A 270 -8.58 1.46 0.41
N LEU A 271 -7.88 2.05 1.36
CA LEU A 271 -6.49 2.52 1.19
C LEU A 271 -5.48 1.37 1.16
N SER A 272 -5.80 0.23 1.77
CA SER A 272 -4.94 -0.97 1.83
C SER A 272 -5.14 -1.92 0.65
N ARG A 273 -6.02 -1.61 -0.31
CA ARG A 273 -6.22 -2.49 -1.47
C ARG A 273 -4.91 -2.73 -2.21
N PRO A 274 -4.61 -3.96 -2.63
CA PRO A 274 -3.40 -4.24 -3.37
C PRO A 274 -3.37 -3.52 -4.71
N ASN A 275 -2.18 -3.41 -5.28
CA ASN A 275 -2.03 -2.91 -6.63
C ASN A 275 -2.50 -4.00 -7.62
N ASP A 276 -3.41 -3.64 -8.54
CA ASP A 276 -3.87 -4.56 -9.59
C ASP A 276 -2.79 -4.86 -10.65
N LYS A 277 -1.64 -4.20 -10.57
CA LYS A 277 -0.57 -4.30 -11.56
C LYS A 277 0.64 -5.01 -10.99
N SER A 278 0.68 -6.31 -11.21
CA SER A 278 1.91 -7.10 -11.15
C SER A 278 2.47 -7.31 -12.57
N ALA A 279 3.76 -7.59 -12.70
CA ALA A 279 4.31 -7.99 -13.99
C ALA A 279 3.60 -9.27 -14.43
N SER A 280 3.12 -9.34 -15.67
CA SER A 280 2.39 -10.51 -16.18
C SER A 280 3.19 -11.82 -16.06
N ILE A 281 4.52 -11.73 -15.98
CA ILE A 281 5.43 -12.85 -15.74
C ILE A 281 5.35 -13.39 -14.30
N THR A 282 4.81 -12.61 -13.35
CA THR A 282 4.61 -13.04 -11.95
C THR A 282 3.20 -13.58 -11.70
N LEU A 283 2.28 -13.38 -12.67
CA LEU A 283 0.92 -13.88 -12.57
C LEU A 283 0.87 -15.33 -13.07
N LYS A 284 0.74 -16.27 -12.16
CA LYS A 284 0.37 -17.64 -12.48
C LYS A 284 -1.15 -17.70 -12.65
N THR A 285 -1.62 -18.01 -13.84
CA THR A 285 -3.05 -18.29 -14.05
C THR A 285 -3.41 -19.65 -13.42
N ALA A 286 -4.69 -19.88 -13.10
CA ALA A 286 -5.14 -21.20 -12.63
C ALA A 286 -4.75 -22.31 -13.62
N HIS A 287 -4.72 -22.00 -14.90
CA HIS A 287 -4.29 -22.88 -15.99
C HIS A 287 -2.77 -23.14 -15.98
N ASP A 288 -1.93 -22.19 -15.57
CA ASP A 288 -0.48 -22.36 -15.42
C ASP A 288 -0.17 -23.23 -14.19
N LEU A 289 -0.94 -23.10 -13.11
CA LEU A 289 -0.86 -23.97 -11.93
C LEU A 289 -1.31 -25.41 -12.24
N GLU A 290 -2.24 -25.58 -13.13
CA GLU A 290 -2.70 -26.89 -13.61
C GLU A 290 -1.70 -27.53 -14.59
N LYS A 291 -1.07 -26.73 -15.44
CA LYS A 291 0.04 -27.18 -16.33
C LYS A 291 1.33 -27.48 -15.58
N GLU A 292 1.64 -26.79 -14.49
CA GLU A 292 2.77 -27.15 -13.61
C GLU A 292 2.55 -28.48 -12.90
N ARG A 293 1.29 -28.89 -12.69
CA ARG A 293 0.98 -30.26 -12.21
C ARG A 293 1.23 -31.34 -13.26
N THR A 294 1.24 -30.98 -14.53
CA THR A 294 1.31 -31.97 -15.62
C THR A 294 2.53 -31.83 -16.55
N LYS A 295 3.23 -30.71 -16.60
CA LYS A 295 4.46 -30.55 -17.45
C LYS A 295 5.40 -29.46 -16.92
N THR A 296 6.44 -29.86 -16.27
CA THR A 296 7.67 -29.14 -15.95
C THR A 296 8.45 -28.77 -17.21
N THR A 297 7.94 -28.02 -18.21
CA THR A 297 8.84 -27.95 -19.38
C THR A 297 8.86 -26.67 -20.23
N VAL A 298 7.87 -25.82 -20.19
CA VAL A 298 7.90 -24.67 -21.12
C VAL A 298 8.16 -23.36 -20.38
N PHE A 299 7.54 -23.15 -19.21
CA PHE A 299 7.70 -21.91 -18.47
C PHE A 299 9.03 -21.86 -17.71
N SER A 300 9.49 -23.01 -17.16
CA SER A 300 10.84 -23.13 -16.58
C SER A 300 11.92 -22.88 -17.64
N LYS A 301 11.68 -23.27 -18.91
CA LYS A 301 12.61 -22.97 -20.02
C LYS A 301 12.60 -21.50 -20.45
N VAL A 302 11.51 -20.78 -20.32
CA VAL A 302 11.47 -19.33 -20.61
C VAL A 302 12.02 -18.56 -19.43
N PHE A 303 11.66 -18.93 -18.20
CA PHE A 303 12.17 -18.31 -16.98
C PHE A 303 13.67 -18.62 -16.79
N SER A 304 14.09 -19.85 -17.01
CA SER A 304 15.52 -20.20 -16.99
C SER A 304 16.29 -19.61 -18.17
N LYS A 305 15.66 -19.38 -19.33
CA LYS A 305 16.28 -18.62 -20.41
C LYS A 305 16.42 -17.13 -20.07
N VAL A 306 15.42 -16.53 -19.46
CA VAL A 306 15.49 -15.13 -18.97
C VAL A 306 16.48 -15.03 -17.81
N GLU A 307 16.42 -15.93 -16.85
CA GLU A 307 17.35 -15.99 -15.72
C GLU A 307 18.79 -16.33 -16.17
N ASN A 308 18.97 -17.27 -17.06
CA ASN A 308 20.27 -17.59 -17.66
C ASN A 308 20.75 -16.48 -18.61
N TRP A 309 19.86 -15.78 -19.29
CA TRP A 309 20.18 -14.61 -20.06
C TRP A 309 20.62 -13.44 -19.17
N PHE A 310 19.94 -13.19 -18.02
CA PHE A 310 20.36 -12.23 -17.01
C PHE A 310 21.69 -12.65 -16.35
N LYS A 311 21.84 -13.93 -15.96
CA LYS A 311 23.10 -14.45 -15.41
C LYS A 311 24.26 -14.35 -16.43
N SER A 312 24.01 -14.58 -17.71
CA SER A 312 25.04 -14.40 -18.75
C SER A 312 25.45 -12.93 -18.91
N ILE A 313 24.50 -11.98 -18.78
CA ILE A 313 24.81 -10.55 -18.80
C ILE A 313 25.66 -10.17 -17.58
N ILE A 314 25.32 -10.67 -16.39
CA ILE A 314 26.05 -10.40 -15.15
C ILE A 314 27.44 -11.04 -15.19
N ASN A 315 27.57 -12.27 -15.67
CA ASN A 315 28.86 -12.94 -15.82
C ASN A 315 29.71 -12.26 -16.89
N ASP A 316 29.14 -11.86 -18.05
CA ASP A 316 29.82 -11.05 -19.09
C ASP A 316 30.29 -9.69 -18.54
N ILE A 317 29.57 -9.10 -17.56
CA ILE A 317 29.96 -7.87 -16.88
C ILE A 317 31.08 -8.14 -15.89
N ASN A 318 30.98 -9.21 -15.09
CA ASN A 318 32.00 -9.59 -14.09
C ASN A 318 33.30 -10.06 -14.74
N ASP A 319 33.25 -10.86 -15.82
CA ASP A 319 34.45 -11.31 -16.54
C ASP A 319 35.23 -10.15 -17.18
N ARG A 320 34.59 -9.00 -17.40
CA ARG A 320 35.23 -7.80 -17.99
C ARG A 320 35.64 -6.76 -16.95
N SER A 321 35.16 -6.87 -15.71
CA SER A 321 35.59 -6.00 -14.59
C SER A 321 37.03 -6.31 -14.11
N HIS A 322 37.61 -7.44 -14.50
CA HIS A 322 39.01 -7.80 -14.18
C HIS A 322 40.07 -7.06 -15.01
N VAL A 323 39.67 -6.12 -15.89
CA VAL A 323 40.64 -5.43 -16.77
C VAL A 323 41.10 -4.06 -16.22
N ASN A 324 40.52 -3.51 -15.14
CA ASN A 324 40.94 -2.22 -14.58
C ASN A 324 40.81 -2.15 -13.05
N GLU A 325 41.61 -2.93 -12.33
CA GLU A 325 41.79 -2.77 -10.86
C GLU A 325 42.74 -1.62 -10.46
N GLU A 326 43.14 -0.71 -11.36
CA GLU A 326 44.10 0.35 -11.04
C GLU A 326 43.49 1.71 -10.63
N TYR A 327 42.22 1.88 -10.54
CA TYR A 327 41.61 3.15 -10.08
C TYR A 327 40.50 2.91 -9.08
N TYR A 328 40.79 3.17 -7.84
CA TYR A 328 40.02 3.52 -6.64
C TYR A 328 40.45 2.75 -5.40
N HIS A 329 41.69 2.99 -4.95
CA HIS A 329 42.02 2.83 -3.53
C HIS A 329 41.52 4.06 -2.76
N PHE A 330 40.37 3.93 -2.12
CA PHE A 330 39.98 4.82 -1.03
C PHE A 330 40.51 4.20 0.26
N THR A 331 41.63 4.72 0.76
CA THR A 331 42.24 4.28 2.02
C THR A 331 41.41 4.80 3.20
N ALA A 332 40.59 3.93 3.79
CA ALA A 332 40.05 4.15 5.14
C ALA A 332 41.19 3.99 6.17
N LYS A 333 41.19 4.85 7.18
CA LYS A 333 42.22 4.81 8.24
C LYS A 333 42.05 3.52 9.09
N PRO A 334 43.17 2.96 9.61
CA PRO A 334 43.15 1.66 10.33
C PRO A 334 42.27 1.58 11.60
N GLU A 335 41.83 2.73 12.14
CA GLU A 335 40.97 2.78 13.33
C GLU A 335 39.50 2.52 13.04
N GLU A 336 39.04 2.61 11.78
CA GLU A 336 37.64 2.31 11.40
C GLU A 336 37.42 0.83 11.09
N GLU A 337 38.46 0.11 10.62
CA GLU A 337 38.36 -1.33 10.37
C GLU A 337 38.20 -2.15 11.65
N ALA A 338 38.85 -1.74 12.74
CA ALA A 338 38.72 -2.42 14.04
C ALA A 338 37.33 -2.28 14.68
N LYS A 339 36.57 -1.21 14.35
CA LYS A 339 35.21 -1.02 14.81
C LYS A 339 34.19 -1.81 13.96
N VAL A 340 34.47 -1.98 12.67
CA VAL A 340 33.62 -2.75 11.76
C VAL A 340 33.71 -4.25 12.08
N GLU A 341 34.90 -4.77 12.37
CA GLU A 341 35.05 -6.18 12.77
C GLU A 341 34.40 -6.50 14.11
N LYS A 342 34.42 -5.60 15.11
CA LYS A 342 33.73 -5.82 16.37
C LYS A 342 32.20 -5.81 16.21
N VAL A 343 31.66 -4.94 15.37
CA VAL A 343 30.22 -4.90 15.09
C VAL A 343 29.79 -6.13 14.26
N GLN A 344 30.66 -6.63 13.38
CA GLN A 344 30.37 -7.86 12.62
C GLN A 344 30.46 -9.11 13.49
N GLN A 345 31.35 -9.18 14.48
CA GLN A 345 31.41 -10.30 15.44
C GLN A 345 30.23 -10.31 16.42
N GLU A 346 29.80 -9.16 16.93
CA GLU A 346 28.61 -9.09 17.79
C GLU A 346 27.31 -9.39 17.01
N ASN A 347 27.24 -9.02 15.74
CA ASN A 347 26.12 -9.37 14.89
C ASN A 347 26.11 -10.84 14.45
N SER A 348 27.28 -11.49 14.28
CA SER A 348 27.36 -12.92 13.96
C SER A 348 26.96 -13.82 15.13
N ILE A 349 27.16 -13.39 16.38
CA ILE A 349 26.68 -14.13 17.56
C ILE A 349 25.15 -14.00 17.74
N LYS A 350 24.55 -12.86 17.34
CA LYS A 350 23.10 -12.70 17.31
C LYS A 350 22.41 -13.37 16.12
N GLN A 351 23.12 -13.58 15.01
CA GLN A 351 22.58 -14.26 13.82
C GLN A 351 22.50 -15.77 13.95
N CYS A 352 23.19 -16.39 14.90
CA CYS A 352 23.15 -17.84 15.09
C CYS A 352 21.84 -18.33 15.74
N SER A 353 20.98 -17.41 16.27
CA SER A 353 19.65 -17.73 16.82
C SER A 353 18.47 -17.39 15.87
N THR A 354 18.75 -16.89 14.66
CA THR A 354 17.70 -16.42 13.72
C THR A 354 17.73 -17.06 12.33
N LYS A 355 18.45 -18.18 12.17
CA LYS A 355 18.62 -18.84 10.85
C LYS A 355 17.40 -19.58 10.29
N ASP A 356 16.22 -19.51 10.94
CA ASP A 356 14.98 -20.13 10.45
C ASP A 356 13.84 -19.14 10.08
N ILE A 357 14.15 -17.88 9.78
CA ILE A 357 13.10 -16.88 9.47
C ILE A 357 13.30 -16.32 8.05
N SER A 358 13.23 -17.19 7.03
CA SER A 358 13.16 -16.75 5.63
C SER A 358 11.76 -16.89 4.99
N THR A 359 10.79 -17.47 5.71
CA THR A 359 9.38 -17.48 5.33
C THR A 359 8.58 -16.61 6.30
N PRO A 360 7.62 -15.80 5.85
CA PRO A 360 6.75 -15.09 6.77
C PRO A 360 6.09 -16.10 7.71
N LEU A 361 6.18 -15.83 9.00
CA LEU A 361 5.74 -16.75 10.07
C LEU A 361 4.25 -17.11 9.91
N PHE A 362 3.48 -16.18 9.32
CA PHE A 362 2.06 -16.35 9.01
C PHE A 362 1.72 -15.75 7.65
N MET A 363 0.92 -16.49 6.86
CA MET A 363 0.34 -16.03 5.60
C MET A 363 -1.16 -15.83 5.77
N GLN A 364 -1.66 -14.69 5.32
CA GLN A 364 -3.08 -14.38 5.25
C GLN A 364 -3.56 -14.55 3.81
N ILE A 365 -4.46 -15.51 3.56
CA ILE A 365 -4.89 -15.88 2.20
C ILE A 365 -5.98 -14.97 1.65
N LYS A 366 -6.77 -14.35 2.52
CA LYS A 366 -7.69 -13.28 2.14
C LYS A 366 -7.17 -11.97 2.70
N GLU A 367 -6.76 -11.05 1.82
CA GLU A 367 -6.70 -9.63 2.14
C GLU A 367 -8.09 -9.16 2.47
N GLN A 368 -8.48 -9.26 3.71
CA GLN A 368 -9.82 -8.84 4.06
C GLN A 368 -9.91 -8.29 5.45
N ARG A 369 -10.51 -7.07 5.49
CA ARG A 369 -11.36 -6.58 6.55
C ARG A 369 -10.97 -7.12 7.93
N GLN A 370 -9.85 -6.63 8.45
CA GLN A 370 -9.26 -7.09 9.70
C GLN A 370 -10.23 -6.98 10.92
N TYR A 371 -11.42 -6.39 10.72
CA TYR A 371 -12.37 -6.06 11.78
C TYR A 371 -13.83 -6.41 11.50
N ASP A 372 -14.14 -7.04 10.36
CA ASP A 372 -15.51 -7.46 10.00
C ASP A 372 -15.79 -8.94 10.30
N TYR A 373 -14.81 -9.69 10.79
CA TYR A 373 -14.99 -11.08 11.15
C TYR A 373 -15.05 -11.26 12.66
N ASP A 374 -16.09 -11.93 13.12
CA ASP A 374 -16.23 -12.27 14.53
C ASP A 374 -15.18 -13.29 15.01
N VAL A 375 -14.62 -14.08 14.11
CA VAL A 375 -13.67 -15.15 14.41
C VAL A 375 -12.53 -15.20 13.39
N THR A 376 -11.31 -15.37 13.88
CA THR A 376 -10.11 -15.67 13.08
C THR A 376 -9.88 -17.19 13.06
N ILE A 377 -9.77 -17.81 11.88
CA ILE A 377 -9.37 -19.20 11.71
C ILE A 377 -7.86 -19.27 11.53
N LEU A 378 -7.17 -19.92 12.46
CA LEU A 378 -5.72 -20.11 12.45
C LEU A 378 -5.38 -21.57 12.15
N SER A 379 -4.57 -21.85 11.13
CA SER A 379 -4.18 -23.22 10.75
C SER A 379 -2.68 -23.35 10.53
N ALA A 380 -2.15 -24.54 10.75
CA ALA A 380 -0.78 -24.93 10.38
C ALA A 380 -0.66 -25.33 8.90
N GLU A 381 -1.76 -25.38 8.14
CA GLU A 381 -1.78 -25.87 6.77
C GLU A 381 -2.58 -24.99 5.82
N GLY A 382 -1.94 -24.52 4.74
CA GLY A 382 -2.60 -23.74 3.71
C GLY A 382 -3.68 -24.52 2.94
N LYS A 383 -3.57 -25.85 2.86
CA LYS A 383 -4.58 -26.72 2.23
C LYS A 383 -5.91 -26.72 3.01
N ALA A 384 -5.85 -26.73 4.33
CA ALA A 384 -7.03 -26.64 5.19
C ALA A 384 -7.79 -25.32 4.94
N ILE A 385 -7.07 -24.20 4.91
CA ILE A 385 -7.64 -22.88 4.62
C ILE A 385 -8.31 -22.83 3.24
N SER A 386 -7.65 -23.39 2.21
CA SER A 386 -8.24 -23.51 0.87
C SER A 386 -9.55 -24.31 0.87
N SER A 387 -9.64 -25.32 1.72
CA SER A 387 -10.86 -26.14 1.87
C SER A 387 -11.99 -25.36 2.53
N PHE A 388 -11.70 -24.51 3.52
CA PHE A 388 -12.69 -23.63 4.16
C PHE A 388 -13.24 -22.60 3.18
N GLN A 389 -12.38 -22.00 2.35
CA GLN A 389 -12.80 -21.06 1.31
C GLN A 389 -13.72 -21.74 0.27
N LYS A 390 -13.34 -22.92 -0.20
CA LYS A 390 -14.17 -23.70 -1.14
C LYS A 390 -15.49 -24.13 -0.53
N ALA A 391 -15.50 -24.39 0.77
CA ALA A 391 -16.74 -24.67 1.51
C ALA A 391 -17.57 -23.39 1.73
N GLY A 392 -17.08 -22.19 1.41
CA GLY A 392 -17.80 -20.93 1.59
C GLY A 392 -17.93 -20.50 3.05
N ILE A 393 -16.91 -20.77 3.87
CA ILE A 393 -16.80 -20.25 5.24
C ILE A 393 -16.27 -18.84 5.18
N ASP A 394 -17.02 -17.88 5.72
CA ASP A 394 -16.66 -16.47 5.74
C ASP A 394 -16.08 -16.09 7.11
N SER A 395 -14.76 -16.13 7.21
CA SER A 395 -13.98 -15.81 8.41
C SER A 395 -12.59 -15.30 8.02
N ARG A 396 -11.95 -14.54 8.89
CA ARG A 396 -10.52 -14.21 8.70
C ARG A 396 -9.70 -15.49 8.78
N MET A 397 -8.87 -15.74 7.78
CA MET A 397 -8.09 -16.95 7.67
C MET A 397 -6.60 -16.64 7.65
N VAL A 398 -5.86 -17.22 8.59
CA VAL A 398 -4.41 -17.07 8.74
C VAL A 398 -3.78 -18.45 8.83
N TYR A 399 -2.66 -18.67 8.19
CA TYR A 399 -1.93 -19.94 8.33
C TYR A 399 -0.42 -19.74 8.44
N SER A 400 0.23 -20.75 9.02
CA SER A 400 1.69 -20.90 9.01
C SER A 400 2.04 -22.25 8.41
N SER A 401 3.17 -22.31 7.70
CA SER A 401 3.67 -23.59 7.15
C SER A 401 4.19 -24.56 8.20
N ASN A 402 4.28 -24.15 9.47
CA ASN A 402 4.79 -24.94 10.58
C ASN A 402 3.88 -24.79 11.81
N VAL A 403 3.43 -25.93 12.38
CA VAL A 403 2.59 -25.97 13.56
C VAL A 403 3.23 -25.30 14.78
N ASN A 404 4.55 -25.41 14.93
CA ASN A 404 5.28 -24.77 16.03
C ASN A 404 5.22 -23.23 16.01
N ASN A 405 4.89 -22.65 14.87
CA ASN A 405 4.77 -21.21 14.72
C ASN A 405 3.44 -20.65 15.23
N LEU A 406 2.39 -21.46 15.38
CA LEU A 406 1.06 -20.98 15.78
C LEU A 406 1.09 -20.21 17.09
N LYS A 407 1.91 -20.62 18.07
CA LYS A 407 2.10 -19.93 19.35
C LYS A 407 2.71 -18.53 19.24
N TYR A 408 3.34 -18.18 18.12
CA TYR A 408 3.93 -16.86 17.88
C TYR A 408 2.97 -15.86 17.22
N TYR A 409 1.77 -16.31 16.86
CA TYR A 409 0.72 -15.40 16.42
C TYR A 409 0.47 -14.32 17.49
N GLN A 410 0.23 -13.08 17.04
CA GLN A 410 0.00 -11.93 17.91
C GLN A 410 -1.49 -11.54 17.84
N PRO A 411 -2.32 -12.04 18.75
CA PRO A 411 -3.73 -11.66 18.81
C PRO A 411 -3.89 -10.27 19.40
N PHE A 412 -4.96 -9.58 19.03
CA PHE A 412 -5.43 -8.45 19.83
C PHE A 412 -6.26 -8.93 21.02
N GLN A 413 -6.42 -8.05 22.01
CA GLN A 413 -7.17 -8.38 23.22
C GLN A 413 -8.62 -8.74 22.91
N GLY A 414 -9.05 -9.92 23.32
CA GLY A 414 -10.38 -10.45 23.06
C GLY A 414 -10.60 -11.05 21.68
N GLU A 415 -9.55 -11.17 20.84
CA GLU A 415 -9.68 -11.83 19.55
C GLU A 415 -10.15 -13.28 19.70
N LYS A 416 -11.19 -13.66 18.96
CA LYS A 416 -11.73 -15.00 18.94
C LYS A 416 -11.01 -15.81 17.87
N ILE A 417 -10.28 -16.85 18.29
CA ILE A 417 -9.43 -17.64 17.41
C ILE A 417 -9.89 -19.09 17.41
N LEU A 418 -10.28 -19.59 16.22
CA LEU A 418 -10.52 -21.00 15.98
C LEU A 418 -9.28 -21.65 15.38
N ILE A 419 -8.60 -22.50 16.13
CA ILE A 419 -7.42 -23.23 15.66
C ILE A 419 -7.91 -24.47 14.91
N ALA A 420 -7.75 -24.48 13.59
CA ALA A 420 -8.09 -25.61 12.74
C ALA A 420 -6.85 -26.51 12.59
N ALA A 421 -6.89 -27.66 13.24
CA ALA A 421 -5.81 -28.65 13.27
C ALA A 421 -6.26 -29.96 12.59
N ASN A 422 -5.34 -30.63 11.92
CA ASN A 422 -5.61 -31.97 11.35
C ASN A 422 -5.66 -33.06 12.43
N ASN A 423 -6.40 -34.09 12.14
CA ASN A 423 -6.58 -35.19 13.10
C ASN A 423 -5.44 -36.22 13.02
N TYR A 424 -4.26 -35.86 13.53
CA TYR A 424 -3.14 -36.77 13.70
C TYR A 424 -3.15 -37.39 15.12
N LYS A 425 -4.25 -38.09 15.50
CA LYS A 425 -4.38 -38.71 16.85
C LYS A 425 -3.20 -39.58 17.27
N GLN A 426 -2.49 -40.17 16.31
CA GLN A 426 -1.30 -40.96 16.60
C GLN A 426 -0.04 -40.13 16.85
N ASN A 427 -0.04 -38.84 16.50
CA ASN A 427 1.09 -37.94 16.74
C ASN A 427 0.86 -37.11 18.01
N LYS A 428 1.28 -37.68 19.15
CA LYS A 428 1.17 -37.00 20.48
C LYS A 428 1.89 -35.65 20.53
N GLU A 429 2.99 -35.50 19.81
CA GLU A 429 3.77 -34.29 19.74
C GLU A 429 3.00 -33.19 19.03
N TYR A 430 2.34 -33.46 17.90
CA TYR A 430 1.50 -32.53 17.17
C TYR A 430 0.33 -32.02 18.03
N VAL A 431 -0.38 -32.94 18.70
CA VAL A 431 -1.49 -32.60 19.59
C VAL A 431 -1.01 -31.74 20.76
N SER A 432 0.14 -32.06 21.35
CA SER A 432 0.76 -31.26 22.41
C SER A 432 1.08 -29.85 21.95
N THR A 433 1.64 -29.68 20.74
CA THR A 433 2.00 -28.39 20.15
C THR A 433 0.77 -27.51 19.88
N ILE A 434 -0.33 -28.09 19.39
CA ILE A 434 -1.59 -27.37 19.19
C ILE A 434 -2.17 -26.89 20.51
N ASN A 435 -2.18 -27.73 21.54
CA ASN A 435 -2.66 -27.38 22.87
C ASN A 435 -1.77 -26.30 23.54
N GLU A 436 -0.45 -26.37 23.36
CA GLU A 436 0.49 -25.32 23.79
C GLU A 436 0.20 -24.01 23.09
N ALA A 437 0.01 -24.03 21.77
CA ALA A 437 -0.33 -22.83 21.02
C ALA A 437 -1.63 -22.17 21.51
N ALA A 438 -2.68 -22.97 21.75
CA ALA A 438 -3.95 -22.45 22.29
C ALA A 438 -3.74 -21.80 23.67
N LYS A 439 -2.99 -22.42 24.58
CA LYS A 439 -2.67 -21.86 25.90
C LYS A 439 -1.91 -20.54 25.81
N VAL A 440 -0.88 -20.49 24.94
CA VAL A 440 -0.08 -19.26 24.72
C VAL A 440 -0.94 -18.14 24.14
N LEU A 441 -1.80 -18.41 23.18
CA LEU A 441 -2.67 -17.41 22.57
C LEU A 441 -3.70 -16.90 23.59
N THR A 442 -4.24 -17.77 24.45
CA THR A 442 -5.14 -17.38 25.53
C THR A 442 -4.43 -16.50 26.56
N SER A 443 -3.19 -16.82 26.94
CA SER A 443 -2.40 -15.98 27.83
C SER A 443 -2.08 -14.60 27.26
N LYS A 444 -2.07 -14.47 25.92
CA LYS A 444 -1.95 -13.19 25.19
C LYS A 444 -3.28 -12.42 25.06
N GLY A 445 -4.35 -12.90 25.67
CA GLY A 445 -5.65 -12.24 25.68
C GLY A 445 -6.64 -12.68 24.60
N ALA A 446 -6.35 -13.72 23.81
CA ALA A 446 -7.30 -14.29 22.87
C ALA A 446 -8.32 -15.22 23.54
N ILE A 447 -9.48 -15.43 22.90
CA ILE A 447 -10.46 -16.47 23.22
C ILE A 447 -10.28 -17.58 22.19
N THR A 448 -9.80 -18.76 22.60
CA THR A 448 -9.41 -19.82 21.67
C THR A 448 -10.33 -21.03 21.74
N SER A 449 -10.61 -21.66 20.59
CA SER A 449 -11.15 -23.03 20.47
C SER A 449 -10.34 -23.81 19.45
N ILE A 450 -10.40 -25.13 19.51
CA ILE A 450 -9.71 -26.04 18.58
C ILE A 450 -10.76 -26.87 17.86
N VAL A 451 -10.64 -26.97 16.53
CA VAL A 451 -11.48 -27.84 15.70
C VAL A 451 -10.60 -28.82 14.93
N VAL A 452 -11.02 -30.08 14.90
CA VAL A 452 -10.34 -31.18 14.19
C VAL A 452 -11.35 -31.97 13.35
N PRO A 453 -11.01 -32.44 12.15
CA PRO A 453 -11.88 -33.31 11.37
C PRO A 453 -12.01 -34.67 11.99
N SER A 454 -12.85 -35.52 11.41
CA SER A 454 -13.05 -36.94 11.84
C SER A 454 -11.73 -37.72 11.80
N GLU A 455 -11.70 -38.84 12.51
CA GLU A 455 -10.50 -39.69 12.60
C GLU A 455 -9.99 -40.12 11.23
N GLY A 456 -8.68 -39.94 10.99
CA GLY A 456 -8.01 -40.34 9.76
C GLY A 456 -8.18 -39.42 8.55
N GLU A 457 -8.86 -38.28 8.70
CA GLU A 457 -9.05 -37.32 7.63
C GLU A 457 -8.37 -35.98 7.93
N ASP A 458 -7.90 -35.27 6.89
CA ASP A 458 -7.64 -33.86 6.94
C ASP A 458 -8.83 -33.06 6.35
N PHE A 459 -8.85 -31.72 6.53
CA PHE A 459 -9.93 -30.88 6.01
C PHE A 459 -10.04 -30.92 4.47
N ASN A 460 -8.97 -31.17 3.76
CA ASN A 460 -8.98 -31.26 2.30
C ASN A 460 -9.54 -32.62 1.84
N GLU A 461 -9.24 -33.69 2.56
CA GLU A 461 -9.84 -35.02 2.33
C GLU A 461 -11.33 -35.02 2.68
N MET A 462 -11.70 -34.39 3.80
CA MET A 462 -13.08 -34.19 4.18
C MET A 462 -13.88 -33.42 3.10
N LEU A 463 -13.32 -32.34 2.53
CA LEU A 463 -13.95 -31.61 1.44
C LEU A 463 -14.12 -32.48 0.18
N LYS A 464 -13.11 -33.30 -0.16
CA LYS A 464 -13.14 -34.13 -1.35
C LYS A 464 -14.11 -35.31 -1.21
N ASN A 465 -14.13 -35.94 -0.03
CA ASN A 465 -14.87 -37.17 0.19
C ASN A 465 -16.32 -36.91 0.61
N LYS A 466 -16.58 -35.89 1.41
CA LYS A 466 -17.87 -35.60 2.04
C LYS A 466 -18.49 -34.27 1.58
N GLY A 467 -17.76 -33.46 0.82
CA GLY A 467 -18.22 -32.21 0.24
C GLY A 467 -18.21 -31.01 1.19
N ALA A 468 -18.63 -29.85 0.65
CA ALA A 468 -18.61 -28.57 1.37
C ALA A 468 -19.55 -28.53 2.59
N THR A 469 -20.66 -29.24 2.55
CA THR A 469 -21.65 -29.30 3.64
C THR A 469 -21.04 -29.90 4.90
N ALA A 470 -20.30 -31.01 4.79
CA ALA A 470 -19.66 -31.67 5.93
C ALA A 470 -18.62 -30.76 6.61
N VAL A 471 -17.85 -29.99 5.82
CA VAL A 471 -16.90 -29.01 6.36
C VAL A 471 -17.63 -27.89 7.12
N LYS A 472 -18.75 -27.40 6.59
CA LYS A 472 -19.60 -26.39 7.27
C LYS A 472 -20.20 -26.90 8.56
N GLU A 473 -20.74 -28.11 8.56
CA GLU A 473 -21.34 -28.74 9.75
C GLU A 473 -20.35 -28.91 10.89
N LEU A 474 -19.06 -29.08 10.57
CA LEU A 474 -18.00 -29.16 11.59
C LEU A 474 -17.56 -27.78 12.06
N MET A 475 -17.41 -26.81 11.16
CA MET A 475 -16.77 -25.51 11.45
C MET A 475 -17.77 -24.50 12.03
N ILE A 476 -19.00 -24.43 11.51
CA ILE A 476 -19.98 -23.38 11.89
C ILE A 476 -20.35 -23.47 13.36
N PRO A 477 -20.65 -24.65 13.97
CA PRO A 477 -20.94 -24.71 15.40
C PRO A 477 -19.83 -24.17 16.30
N GLU A 478 -18.57 -24.47 15.98
CA GLU A 478 -17.42 -23.99 16.76
C GLU A 478 -17.20 -22.48 16.58
N ILE A 479 -17.43 -21.94 15.38
CA ILE A 479 -17.42 -20.48 15.12
C ILE A 479 -18.51 -19.80 15.93
N MET A 480 -19.75 -20.31 15.90
CA MET A 480 -20.88 -19.75 16.65
C MET A 480 -20.69 -19.83 18.16
N LYS A 481 -20.08 -20.88 18.67
CA LYS A 481 -19.73 -21.03 20.07
C LYS A 481 -18.74 -19.93 20.52
N LEU A 482 -17.73 -19.63 19.71
CA LEU A 482 -16.80 -18.53 19.97
C LEU A 482 -17.49 -17.16 19.91
N ILE A 483 -18.40 -16.95 18.95
CA ILE A 483 -19.16 -15.70 18.83
C ILE A 483 -20.00 -15.47 20.09
N ASN A 484 -20.66 -16.49 20.62
CA ASN A 484 -21.55 -16.38 21.78
C ASN A 484 -20.84 -16.30 23.14
N THR A 485 -19.54 -16.54 23.23
CA THR A 485 -18.79 -16.57 24.50
C THR A 485 -18.77 -15.21 25.26
N GLN A 486 -19.06 -14.08 24.57
CA GLN A 486 -19.12 -12.77 25.25
C GLN A 486 -20.45 -12.49 25.95
N ASN A 487 -21.57 -13.08 25.51
CA ASN A 487 -22.88 -12.79 26.11
C ASN A 487 -22.99 -13.34 27.56
N VAL A 488 -22.25 -14.41 27.88
CA VAL A 488 -22.29 -15.03 29.20
C VAL A 488 -21.45 -14.23 30.23
N LYS A 489 -20.33 -13.60 29.82
CA LYS A 489 -19.49 -12.81 30.75
C LYS A 489 -20.13 -11.46 31.09
N THR A 490 -20.84 -10.82 30.16
CA THR A 490 -21.51 -9.54 30.39
C THR A 490 -22.71 -9.70 31.33
N GLU A 491 -23.43 -10.80 31.24
CA GLU A 491 -24.54 -11.09 32.17
C GLU A 491 -24.02 -11.43 33.58
N SER A 492 -22.93 -12.20 33.71
CA SER A 492 -22.35 -12.50 35.00
C SER A 492 -21.72 -11.29 35.71
N GLU A 493 -21.12 -10.35 34.96
CA GLU A 493 -20.59 -9.09 35.51
C GLU A 493 -21.70 -8.09 35.90
N GLN A 494 -22.83 -8.07 35.18
CA GLN A 494 -23.98 -7.26 35.55
C GLN A 494 -24.70 -7.84 36.79
N VAL A 495 -24.84 -9.14 36.92
CA VAL A 495 -25.41 -9.81 38.09
C VAL A 495 -24.53 -9.58 39.32
N VAL A 496 -23.20 -9.67 39.20
CA VAL A 496 -22.26 -9.42 40.32
C VAL A 496 -22.28 -7.94 40.69
N LYS A 497 -22.39 -7.00 39.77
CA LYS A 497 -22.51 -5.56 40.11
C LYS A 497 -23.83 -5.20 40.79
N THR A 498 -24.92 -5.88 40.40
CA THR A 498 -26.25 -5.68 41.04
C THR A 498 -26.28 -6.25 42.46
N ASP A 499 -25.65 -7.40 42.69
CA ASP A 499 -25.56 -8.03 44.00
C ASP A 499 -24.65 -7.25 44.99
N ILE A 500 -23.58 -6.64 44.49
CA ILE A 500 -22.69 -5.78 45.28
C ILE A 500 -23.38 -4.45 45.62
N ALA A 501 -24.17 -3.88 44.71
CA ALA A 501 -24.91 -2.64 44.97
C ALA A 501 -26.05 -2.84 45.98
N GLN A 502 -26.68 -4.02 46.03
CA GLN A 502 -27.67 -4.36 47.07
C GLN A 502 -27.05 -4.67 48.44
N LYS A 503 -25.82 -5.18 48.52
CA LYS A 503 -25.12 -5.48 49.77
C LYS A 503 -24.47 -4.25 50.44
N ILE A 504 -24.25 -3.15 49.73
CA ILE A 504 -23.59 -1.94 50.28
C ILE A 504 -24.59 -0.88 50.75
N GLY A 505 -25.89 -1.10 50.65
CA GLY A 505 -26.90 -0.30 51.38
C GLY A 505 -26.91 1.20 51.05
N LEU A 506 -26.59 1.62 49.87
CA LEU A 506 -26.72 3.02 49.43
C LEU A 506 -28.11 3.26 48.83
N ARG A 507 -29.05 3.64 49.73
CA ARG A 507 -30.24 4.39 49.34
C ARG A 507 -29.82 5.82 48.99
N ARG A 508 -29.97 6.16 47.74
CA ARG A 508 -30.63 7.39 47.28
C ARG A 508 -30.80 7.37 45.79
#